data_2be9c542f59b213cf51efba016a966f3
#
_entry.id   2be9c542f59b213cf51efba016a966f3
#
_cell.length_a   1.000
_cell.length_b   1.000
_cell.length_c   1.000
_cell.angle_alpha   90.00
_cell.angle_beta   90.00
_cell.angle_gamma   90.00
#
_symmetry.space_group_name_H-M   'P 1'
#
loop_
_entity.id
_entity.type
_entity.pdbx_description
1 polymer ?
#
loop_
_entity_poly.entity_id
_entity_poly.type
_entity_poly.pdbx_seq_one_letter_code
_entity_poly.pdbx_strand_id
1 'polypeptide(L)'
;TGSLSTRRISDARTAIMSAGQGSKDAAACSSSLLLPIENIWLHNTGAKLRVRQTPWEGFQRADLIKADDMPLLRDAERAGQQGDVSNVVARGSDYARLYIQLLTKLSRADTIQSVVLLIDDLLQAAPEHVMWFLDAEPYPALVKVLEVDDIFLSLKAAQFLTLCLCTQADRVSSYGAPPADVVEKLVKHIKRTLANATATELADDG
;
A
#
# COMPACT_ATOMS: atom_id res chain seq x y z
N THR A 1 8.20 39.55 -29.81
CA THR A 1 8.13 38.96 -28.48
C THR A 1 6.67 38.57 -28.16
N GLY A 2 6.30 37.32 -28.39
CA GLY A 2 4.95 36.84 -28.05
C GLY A 2 4.43 35.78 -29.02
N SER A 3 5.00 34.60 -29.08
CA SER A 3 4.40 33.50 -29.85
C SER A 3 4.96 32.13 -29.52
N LEU A 4 5.11 31.78 -28.26
CA LEU A 4 5.55 30.44 -27.86
C LEU A 4 4.65 29.75 -26.80
N SER A 5 3.63 30.41 -26.30
CA SER A 5 2.76 29.83 -25.22
C SER A 5 1.52 29.14 -25.74
N THR A 6 1.05 29.43 -26.95
CA THR A 6 -0.24 28.92 -27.45
C THR A 6 -0.13 27.58 -28.21
N ARG A 7 1.05 27.16 -28.64
CA ARG A 7 1.24 25.89 -29.34
C ARG A 7 1.27 24.66 -28.44
N ARG A 8 1.65 24.81 -27.17
CA ARG A 8 1.71 23.66 -26.21
C ARG A 8 0.36 23.15 -25.71
N ILE A 9 -0.68 23.96 -25.80
CA ILE A 9 -2.03 23.56 -25.36
C ILE A 9 -2.79 22.85 -26.47
N SER A 10 -2.48 23.13 -27.75
CA SER A 10 -3.10 22.48 -28.90
C SER A 10 -2.64 21.02 -29.05
N ASP A 11 -1.36 20.74 -28.78
CA ASP A 11 -0.79 19.39 -28.94
C ASP A 11 -1.28 18.41 -27.87
N ALA A 12 -1.60 18.91 -26.66
CA ALA A 12 -2.17 18.09 -25.60
C ALA A 12 -3.63 17.66 -25.87
N ARG A 13 -4.39 18.46 -26.61
CA ARG A 13 -5.79 18.13 -26.98
C ARG A 13 -5.87 17.11 -28.11
N THR A 14 -4.92 17.08 -29.01
CA THR A 14 -4.89 16.11 -30.12
C THR A 14 -4.46 14.73 -29.66
N ALA A 15 -3.65 14.63 -28.63
CA ALA A 15 -3.24 13.36 -28.02
C ALA A 15 -4.38 12.62 -27.30
N ILE A 16 -5.39 13.36 -26.83
CA ILE A 16 -6.52 12.77 -26.09
C ILE A 16 -7.60 12.15 -27.04
N MET A 17 -7.60 12.55 -28.32
CA MET A 17 -8.63 12.09 -29.27
C MET A 17 -8.22 10.90 -30.16
N SER A 18 -7.00 10.36 -30.06
CA SER A 18 -6.55 9.21 -30.86
C SER A 18 -6.45 7.89 -30.11
N ALA A 19 -6.88 7.81 -28.85
CA ALA A 19 -6.84 6.58 -28.05
C ALA A 19 -8.11 5.74 -28.21
N GLY A 20 -8.31 5.23 -29.42
CA GLY A 20 -9.31 4.21 -29.70
C GLY A 20 -8.62 2.93 -30.18
N GLN A 21 -7.77 2.31 -29.32
CA GLN A 21 -7.31 0.93 -29.55
C GLN A 21 -7.00 0.25 -28.22
N GLY A 22 -7.67 -0.85 -27.99
CA GLY A 22 -7.88 -1.50 -26.73
C GLY A 22 -6.70 -2.19 -26.07
N SER A 23 -6.88 -2.43 -24.81
CA SER A 23 -6.42 -3.58 -24.02
C SER A 23 -4.95 -3.67 -23.61
N LYS A 24 -4.18 -2.55 -23.56
CA LYS A 24 -2.87 -2.55 -22.87
C LYS A 24 -2.73 -1.50 -21.77
N ASP A 25 -3.70 -0.59 -21.62
CA ASP A 25 -3.57 0.58 -20.74
C ASP A 25 -4.11 0.37 -19.31
N ALA A 26 -4.77 -0.74 -19.03
CA ALA A 26 -5.29 -1.05 -17.69
C ALA A 26 -4.17 -1.31 -16.65
N ALA A 27 -3.02 -1.82 -17.08
CA ALA A 27 -1.88 -2.03 -16.19
C ALA A 27 -1.16 -0.72 -15.82
N ALA A 28 -1.27 0.31 -16.66
CA ALA A 28 -0.60 1.60 -16.45
C ALA A 28 -1.26 2.45 -15.35
N CYS A 29 -2.56 2.30 -15.11
CA CYS A 29 -3.27 3.09 -14.11
C CYS A 29 -2.89 2.68 -12.68
N SER A 30 -2.77 1.37 -12.41
CA SER A 30 -2.41 0.88 -11.08
C SER A 30 -0.97 1.22 -10.67
N SER A 31 -0.04 1.21 -11.62
CA SER A 31 1.36 1.61 -11.36
C SER A 31 1.51 3.11 -11.10
N SER A 32 0.65 3.93 -11.72
CA SER A 32 0.69 5.39 -11.54
C SER A 32 0.19 5.85 -10.17
N LEU A 33 -0.64 5.07 -9.48
CA LEU A 33 -1.16 5.40 -8.14
C LEU A 33 -0.13 5.22 -7.02
N LEU A 34 0.92 4.40 -7.25
CA LEU A 34 2.03 4.25 -6.30
C LEU A 34 3.10 5.34 -6.45
N LEU A 35 3.08 6.09 -7.55
CA LEU A 35 4.27 6.76 -8.05
C LEU A 35 4.49 8.23 -7.74
N PRO A 36 3.61 9.14 -7.40
CA PRO A 36 4.11 10.52 -7.38
C PRO A 36 4.07 11.28 -6.08
N ILE A 37 3.65 10.71 -4.99
CA ILE A 37 3.80 11.42 -3.72
C ILE A 37 4.90 10.74 -2.94
N GLU A 38 6.16 11.06 -3.26
CA GLU A 38 7.29 10.80 -2.37
C GLU A 38 7.06 11.59 -1.07
N ASN A 39 6.33 10.99 -0.17
CA ASN A 39 6.24 11.50 1.18
C ASN A 39 7.57 11.19 1.87
N ILE A 40 8.46 12.19 1.88
CA ILE A 40 9.80 12.10 2.49
C ILE A 40 9.73 11.60 3.93
N TRP A 41 8.69 12.00 4.67
CA TRP A 41 8.49 11.55 6.04
C TRP A 41 8.19 10.05 6.11
N LEU A 42 7.30 9.53 5.24
CA LEU A 42 7.01 8.09 5.16
C LEU A 42 8.24 7.28 4.77
N HIS A 43 9.01 7.77 3.78
CA HIS A 43 10.25 7.14 3.35
C HIS A 43 11.27 7.06 4.49
N ASN A 44 11.55 8.20 5.14
CA ASN A 44 12.52 8.28 6.23
C ASN A 44 12.07 7.46 7.46
N THR A 45 10.79 7.48 7.77
CA THR A 45 10.22 6.67 8.86
C THR A 45 10.32 5.19 8.54
N GLY A 46 9.96 4.77 7.32
CA GLY A 46 10.12 3.40 6.85
C GLY A 46 11.57 2.91 6.95
N ALA A 47 12.54 3.73 6.50
CA ALA A 47 13.95 3.39 6.60
C ALA A 47 14.41 3.15 8.05
N LYS A 48 13.98 4.01 8.99
CA LYS A 48 14.27 3.84 10.43
C LYS A 48 13.64 2.57 11.01
N LEU A 49 12.42 2.24 10.59
CA LEU A 49 11.70 1.07 11.07
C LEU A 49 12.31 -0.25 10.55
N ARG A 50 12.85 -0.27 9.32
CA ARG A 50 13.49 -1.46 8.73
C ARG A 50 14.76 -1.93 9.49
N VAL A 51 15.42 -1.03 10.21
CA VAL A 51 16.59 -1.39 11.03
C VAL A 51 16.20 -2.18 12.29
N ARG A 52 14.93 -2.07 12.71
CA ARG A 52 14.44 -2.73 13.91
C ARG A 52 14.20 -4.22 13.64
N GLN A 53 14.77 -5.07 14.47
CA GLN A 53 14.49 -6.51 14.43
C GLN A 53 13.14 -6.80 15.08
N THR A 54 12.29 -7.54 14.38
CA THR A 54 11.00 -7.98 14.91
C THR A 54 11.17 -9.31 15.63
N PRO A 55 10.68 -9.46 16.88
CA PRO A 55 10.86 -10.68 17.67
C PRO A 55 9.87 -11.77 17.26
N TRP A 56 9.97 -12.27 16.02
CA TRP A 56 9.04 -13.27 15.45
C TRP A 56 8.94 -14.55 16.27
N GLU A 57 10.03 -14.97 16.92
CA GLU A 57 10.05 -16.16 17.80
C GLU A 57 9.12 -16.02 19.01
N GLY A 58 8.94 -14.79 19.49
CA GLY A 58 7.97 -14.50 20.56
C GLY A 58 6.54 -14.75 20.10
N PHE A 59 6.21 -14.33 18.88
CA PHE A 59 4.88 -14.53 18.29
C PHE A 59 4.64 -15.99 17.89
N GLN A 60 5.67 -16.70 17.46
CA GLN A 60 5.60 -18.15 17.22
C GLN A 60 5.30 -18.91 18.51
N ARG A 61 6.00 -18.59 19.62
CA ARG A 61 5.72 -19.19 20.93
C ARG A 61 4.32 -18.90 21.46
N ALA A 62 3.73 -17.77 21.05
CA ALA A 62 2.36 -17.40 21.37
C ALA A 62 1.32 -17.99 20.39
N ASP A 63 1.74 -18.89 19.48
CA ASP A 63 0.90 -19.56 18.47
C ASP A 63 0.19 -18.58 17.50
N LEU A 64 0.74 -17.38 17.35
CA LEU A 64 0.25 -16.40 16.39
C LEU A 64 0.85 -16.61 15.00
N ILE A 65 2.06 -17.19 14.94
CA ILE A 65 2.81 -17.50 13.71
C ILE A 65 3.10 -19.00 13.71
N LYS A 66 2.83 -19.67 12.60
CA LYS A 66 3.14 -21.08 12.42
C LYS A 66 4.65 -21.29 12.23
N ALA A 67 5.16 -22.46 12.62
CA ALA A 67 6.56 -22.80 12.44
C ALA A 67 7.00 -22.72 10.97
N ASP A 68 6.12 -23.13 10.04
CA ASP A 68 6.38 -23.13 8.61
C ASP A 68 6.44 -21.71 7.99
N ASP A 69 5.84 -20.71 8.66
CA ASP A 69 5.85 -19.32 8.21
C ASP A 69 7.12 -18.56 8.64
N MET A 70 7.83 -19.07 9.65
CA MET A 70 9.02 -18.41 10.21
C MET A 70 10.18 -18.25 9.20
N PRO A 71 10.52 -19.26 8.38
CA PRO A 71 11.55 -19.10 7.34
C PRO A 71 11.16 -17.99 6.34
N LEU A 72 9.88 -17.92 5.94
CA LEU A 72 9.39 -16.90 5.00
C LEU A 72 9.59 -15.50 5.56
N LEU A 73 9.22 -15.26 6.83
CA LEU A 73 9.36 -13.95 7.46
C LEU A 73 10.83 -13.52 7.55
N ARG A 74 11.72 -14.43 7.94
CA ARG A 74 13.16 -14.13 8.01
C ARG A 74 13.78 -13.87 6.64
N ASP A 75 13.34 -14.60 5.61
CA ASP A 75 13.81 -14.40 4.25
C ASP A 75 13.31 -13.05 3.71
N ALA A 76 12.04 -12.68 3.98
CA ALA A 76 11.49 -11.41 3.59
C ALA A 76 12.19 -10.22 4.29
N GLU A 77 12.43 -10.29 5.61
CA GLU A 77 13.18 -9.24 6.33
C GLU A 77 14.60 -9.09 5.78
N ARG A 78 15.29 -10.19 5.51
CA ARG A 78 16.64 -10.16 4.92
C ARG A 78 16.62 -9.55 3.53
N ALA A 79 15.66 -9.94 2.70
CA ALA A 79 15.48 -9.41 1.36
C ALA A 79 15.24 -7.89 1.37
N GLY A 80 14.36 -7.41 2.25
CA GLY A 80 14.08 -5.98 2.42
C GLY A 80 15.30 -5.19 2.90
N GLN A 81 16.10 -5.76 3.83
CA GLN A 81 17.33 -5.13 4.30
C GLN A 81 18.42 -5.09 3.23
N GLN A 82 18.50 -6.09 2.36
CA GLN A 82 19.48 -6.19 1.28
C GLN A 82 19.04 -5.45 0.00
N GLY A 83 17.77 -5.08 -0.09
CA GLY A 83 17.18 -4.46 -1.28
C GLY A 83 17.00 -5.45 -2.46
N ASP A 84 17.11 -6.75 -2.22
CA ASP A 84 16.85 -7.79 -3.22
C ASP A 84 15.67 -8.67 -2.78
N VAL A 85 14.50 -8.33 -3.28
CA VAL A 85 13.24 -9.04 -3.00
C VAL A 85 12.84 -10.03 -4.10
N SER A 86 13.73 -10.37 -5.04
CA SER A 86 13.43 -11.25 -6.18
C SER A 86 12.85 -12.61 -5.75
N ASN A 87 13.41 -13.22 -4.71
CA ASN A 87 12.90 -14.48 -4.15
C ASN A 87 11.51 -14.34 -3.50
N VAL A 88 11.25 -13.18 -2.89
CA VAL A 88 9.94 -12.87 -2.29
C VAL A 88 8.91 -12.67 -3.39
N VAL A 89 9.25 -11.94 -4.44
CA VAL A 89 8.39 -11.73 -5.62
C VAL A 89 8.05 -13.06 -6.30
N ALA A 90 9.01 -13.98 -6.43
CA ALA A 90 8.77 -15.29 -7.05
C ALA A 90 7.71 -16.14 -6.30
N ARG A 91 7.48 -15.88 -5.00
CA ARG A 91 6.48 -16.54 -4.16
C ARG A 91 5.44 -15.56 -3.61
N GLY A 92 5.20 -14.47 -4.30
CA GLY A 92 4.42 -13.33 -3.81
C GLY A 92 3.01 -13.68 -3.31
N SER A 93 2.33 -14.66 -3.92
CA SER A 93 1.02 -15.11 -3.44
C SER A 93 1.07 -15.74 -2.05
N ASP A 94 2.13 -16.50 -1.72
CA ASP A 94 2.30 -17.09 -0.39
C ASP A 94 2.58 -15.99 0.64
N TYR A 95 3.44 -15.03 0.29
CA TYR A 95 3.76 -13.89 1.14
C TYR A 95 2.56 -12.97 1.35
N ALA A 96 1.79 -12.65 0.29
CA ALA A 96 0.61 -11.82 0.42
C ALA A 96 -0.40 -12.43 1.39
N ARG A 97 -0.67 -13.75 1.27
CA ARG A 97 -1.57 -14.46 2.18
C ARG A 97 -1.04 -14.44 3.62
N LEU A 98 0.25 -14.70 3.81
CA LEU A 98 0.91 -14.67 5.11
C LEU A 98 0.78 -13.28 5.76
N TYR A 99 1.11 -12.21 5.02
CA TYR A 99 1.06 -10.85 5.54
C TYR A 99 -0.35 -10.42 5.94
N ILE A 100 -1.37 -10.73 5.14
CA ILE A 100 -2.77 -10.44 5.49
C ILE A 100 -3.19 -11.21 6.74
N GLN A 101 -2.82 -12.49 6.87
CA GLN A 101 -3.09 -13.27 8.09
C GLN A 101 -2.40 -12.66 9.32
N LEU A 102 -1.17 -12.19 9.19
CA LEU A 102 -0.45 -11.53 10.29
C LEU A 102 -1.13 -10.22 10.69
N LEU A 103 -1.49 -9.36 9.75
CA LEU A 103 -2.22 -8.12 10.05
C LEU A 103 -3.55 -8.39 10.78
N THR A 104 -4.21 -9.49 10.45
CA THR A 104 -5.46 -9.89 11.13
C THR A 104 -5.20 -10.28 12.59
N LYS A 105 -4.14 -11.04 12.86
CA LYS A 105 -3.84 -11.61 14.19
C LYS A 105 -3.10 -10.66 15.12
N LEU A 106 -2.17 -9.86 14.58
CA LEU A 106 -1.31 -8.99 15.38
C LEU A 106 -2.06 -7.74 15.85
N SER A 107 -1.74 -7.28 17.06
CA SER A 107 -2.34 -6.08 17.66
C SER A 107 -1.30 -5.01 18.05
N ARG A 108 -0.02 -5.36 18.17
CA ARG A 108 1.02 -4.41 18.53
C ARG A 108 1.41 -3.56 17.32
N ALA A 109 1.35 -2.25 17.46
CA ALA A 109 1.67 -1.31 16.39
C ALA A 109 3.07 -1.52 15.80
N ASP A 110 4.09 -1.74 16.65
CA ASP A 110 5.47 -1.96 16.22
C ASP A 110 5.64 -3.19 15.31
N THR A 111 4.90 -4.26 15.59
CA THR A 111 4.92 -5.47 14.76
C THR A 111 4.11 -5.31 13.49
N ILE A 112 2.97 -4.63 13.57
CA ILE A 112 2.15 -4.29 12.39
C ILE A 112 2.97 -3.40 11.43
N GLN A 113 3.76 -2.43 11.95
CA GLN A 113 4.68 -1.62 11.15
C GLN A 113 5.66 -2.49 10.36
N SER A 114 6.24 -3.52 10.98
CA SER A 114 7.15 -4.44 10.28
C SER A 114 6.46 -5.19 9.15
N VAL A 115 5.26 -5.72 9.38
CA VAL A 115 4.49 -6.43 8.33
C VAL A 115 4.11 -5.48 7.19
N VAL A 116 3.68 -4.26 7.51
CA VAL A 116 3.32 -3.24 6.50
C VAL A 116 4.52 -2.86 5.65
N LEU A 117 5.73 -2.80 6.22
CA LEU A 117 6.95 -2.57 5.45
C LEU A 117 7.29 -3.75 4.51
N LEU A 118 7.08 -5.00 4.94
CA LEU A 118 7.27 -6.16 4.06
C LEU A 118 6.29 -6.15 2.87
N ILE A 119 5.05 -5.71 3.10
CA ILE A 119 4.07 -5.48 2.02
C ILE A 119 4.55 -4.37 1.08
N ASP A 120 5.02 -3.27 1.65
CA ASP A 120 5.53 -2.12 0.89
C ASP A 120 6.70 -2.54 -0.01
N ASP A 121 7.68 -3.27 0.52
CA ASP A 121 8.83 -3.78 -0.21
C ASP A 121 8.43 -4.70 -1.38
N LEU A 122 7.46 -5.58 -1.15
CA LEU A 122 6.94 -6.47 -2.19
C LEU A 122 6.23 -5.70 -3.30
N LEU A 123 5.37 -4.73 -2.95
CA LEU A 123 4.61 -3.94 -3.92
C LEU A 123 5.47 -2.89 -4.63
N GLN A 124 6.53 -2.38 -4.01
CA GLN A 124 7.49 -1.50 -4.70
C GLN A 124 8.28 -2.26 -5.76
N ALA A 125 8.63 -3.51 -5.50
CA ALA A 125 9.35 -4.34 -6.46
C ALA A 125 8.46 -4.88 -7.59
N ALA A 126 7.18 -5.14 -7.29
CA ALA A 126 6.24 -5.78 -8.22
C ALA A 126 4.82 -5.22 -8.02
N PRO A 127 4.56 -3.95 -8.40
CA PRO A 127 3.28 -3.28 -8.17
C PRO A 127 2.10 -3.95 -8.90
N GLU A 128 2.38 -4.63 -10.01
CA GLU A 128 1.37 -5.39 -10.75
C GLU A 128 0.80 -6.58 -9.97
N HIS A 129 1.46 -7.00 -8.91
CA HIS A 129 1.08 -8.16 -8.10
C HIS A 129 0.15 -7.84 -6.92
N VAL A 130 -0.43 -6.64 -6.90
CA VAL A 130 -1.48 -6.30 -5.93
C VAL A 130 -2.65 -7.30 -5.93
N MET A 131 -2.85 -8.01 -7.04
CA MET A 131 -3.85 -9.07 -7.16
C MET A 131 -3.66 -10.22 -6.16
N TRP A 132 -2.41 -10.55 -5.80
CA TRP A 132 -2.16 -11.55 -4.76
C TRP A 132 -2.77 -11.16 -3.42
N PHE A 133 -2.79 -9.84 -3.14
CA PHE A 133 -3.43 -9.33 -1.94
C PHE A 133 -4.96 -9.38 -2.08
N LEU A 134 -5.53 -9.06 -3.24
CA LEU A 134 -6.98 -9.19 -3.48
C LEU A 134 -7.45 -10.63 -3.29
N ASP A 135 -6.67 -11.61 -3.76
CA ASP A 135 -6.94 -13.05 -3.58
C ASP A 135 -6.86 -13.47 -2.09
N ALA A 136 -6.17 -12.71 -1.26
CA ALA A 136 -6.02 -12.96 0.19
C ALA A 136 -7.05 -12.20 1.04
N GLU A 137 -8.07 -11.57 0.44
CA GLU A 137 -9.13 -10.82 1.13
C GLU A 137 -8.60 -9.72 2.07
N PRO A 138 -7.94 -8.67 1.55
CA PRO A 138 -7.13 -7.75 2.35
C PRO A 138 -7.94 -6.77 3.20
N TYR A 139 -9.21 -6.52 2.84
CA TYR A 139 -9.97 -5.39 3.38
C TYR A 139 -10.18 -5.41 4.90
N PRO A 140 -10.58 -6.52 5.54
CA PRO A 140 -10.76 -6.54 6.98
C PRO A 140 -9.46 -6.22 7.74
N ALA A 141 -8.34 -6.77 7.26
CA ALA A 141 -7.03 -6.55 7.87
C ALA A 141 -6.56 -5.10 7.68
N LEU A 142 -6.68 -4.55 6.47
CA LEU A 142 -6.25 -3.18 6.18
C LEU A 142 -7.13 -2.12 6.87
N VAL A 143 -8.44 -2.34 6.97
CA VAL A 143 -9.33 -1.46 7.75
C VAL A 143 -8.96 -1.46 9.22
N LYS A 144 -8.62 -2.63 9.79
CA LYS A 144 -8.11 -2.72 11.17
C LYS A 144 -6.83 -1.91 11.34
N VAL A 145 -5.88 -1.99 10.40
CA VAL A 145 -4.63 -1.21 10.44
C VAL A 145 -4.89 0.29 10.30
N LEU A 146 -5.87 0.68 9.48
CA LEU A 146 -6.28 2.09 9.31
C LEU A 146 -6.77 2.72 10.62
N GLU A 147 -7.33 1.91 11.52
CA GLU A 147 -7.89 2.35 12.80
C GLU A 147 -6.86 2.34 13.96
N VAL A 148 -5.63 1.86 13.72
CA VAL A 148 -4.56 1.92 14.72
C VAL A 148 -4.14 3.38 14.94
N ASP A 149 -3.95 3.76 16.20
CA ASP A 149 -3.46 5.09 16.58
C ASP A 149 -1.95 5.22 16.31
N ASP A 150 -1.60 5.25 15.03
CA ASP A 150 -0.24 5.39 14.51
C ASP A 150 -0.29 6.02 13.12
N ILE A 151 0.33 7.18 12.97
CA ILE A 151 0.28 7.97 11.73
C ILE A 151 0.91 7.21 10.55
N PHE A 152 2.04 6.52 10.77
CA PHE A 152 2.71 5.76 9.73
C PHE A 152 1.81 4.63 9.21
N LEU A 153 1.23 3.85 10.13
CA LEU A 153 0.31 2.76 9.80
C LEU A 153 -0.93 3.25 9.09
N SER A 154 -1.53 4.31 9.59
CA SER A 154 -2.71 4.94 9.03
C SER A 154 -2.49 5.38 7.57
N LEU A 155 -1.39 6.07 7.28
CA LEU A 155 -1.05 6.52 5.93
C LEU A 155 -0.74 5.34 5.00
N LYS A 156 0.03 4.36 5.44
CA LYS A 156 0.34 3.15 4.65
C LYS A 156 -0.90 2.31 4.39
N ALA A 157 -1.77 2.12 5.38
CA ALA A 157 -3.03 1.41 5.20
C ALA A 157 -3.96 2.12 4.20
N ALA A 158 -4.04 3.46 4.26
CA ALA A 158 -4.79 4.24 3.28
C ALA A 158 -4.24 4.07 1.85
N GLN A 159 -2.91 4.08 1.67
CA GLN A 159 -2.28 3.81 0.37
C GLN A 159 -2.62 2.42 -0.15
N PHE A 160 -2.49 1.37 0.67
CA PHE A 160 -2.80 0.00 0.26
C PHE A 160 -4.28 -0.21 -0.02
N LEU A 161 -5.17 0.33 0.81
CA LEU A 161 -6.61 0.29 0.56
C LEU A 161 -6.95 0.95 -0.77
N THR A 162 -6.41 2.13 -1.05
CA THR A 162 -6.62 2.83 -2.32
C THR A 162 -6.15 1.98 -3.49
N LEU A 163 -4.95 1.40 -3.41
CA LEU A 163 -4.41 0.55 -4.45
C LEU A 163 -5.29 -0.69 -4.71
N CYS A 164 -5.70 -1.39 -3.64
CA CYS A 164 -6.57 -2.57 -3.76
C CYS A 164 -7.93 -2.20 -4.36
N LEU A 165 -8.56 -1.13 -3.88
CA LEU A 165 -9.87 -0.67 -4.35
C LEU A 165 -9.83 -0.24 -5.82
N CYS A 166 -8.81 0.51 -6.24
CA CYS A 166 -8.64 0.91 -7.64
C CYS A 166 -8.38 -0.30 -8.53
N THR A 167 -7.49 -1.20 -8.13
CA THR A 167 -7.21 -2.43 -8.91
C THR A 167 -8.45 -3.31 -9.04
N GLN A 168 -9.24 -3.43 -7.98
CA GLN A 168 -10.50 -4.19 -8.03
C GLN A 168 -11.52 -3.48 -8.95
N ALA A 169 -11.62 -2.15 -8.90
CA ALA A 169 -12.48 -1.38 -9.78
C ALA A 169 -12.12 -1.55 -11.25
N ASP A 170 -10.83 -1.59 -11.58
CA ASP A 170 -10.35 -1.84 -12.94
C ASP A 170 -10.60 -3.30 -13.40
N ARG A 171 -10.82 -4.21 -12.47
CA ARG A 171 -10.99 -5.66 -12.70
C ARG A 171 -12.32 -6.22 -12.17
N VAL A 172 -13.38 -5.43 -12.27
CA VAL A 172 -14.73 -5.79 -11.76
C VAL A 172 -15.22 -7.16 -12.28
N SER A 173 -14.87 -7.53 -13.51
CA SER A 173 -15.22 -8.84 -14.08
C SER A 173 -14.60 -10.02 -13.33
N SER A 174 -13.47 -9.84 -12.68
CA SER A 174 -12.74 -10.90 -11.97
C SER A 174 -12.99 -10.87 -10.45
N TYR A 175 -13.09 -9.68 -9.87
CA TYR A 175 -13.14 -9.50 -8.42
C TYR A 175 -14.46 -8.89 -7.90
N GLY A 176 -15.39 -8.55 -8.81
CA GLY A 176 -16.61 -7.83 -8.45
C GLY A 176 -16.35 -6.35 -8.14
N ALA A 177 -17.41 -5.65 -7.79
CA ALA A 177 -17.31 -4.24 -7.42
C ALA A 177 -16.58 -4.07 -6.05
N PRO A 178 -15.79 -3.00 -5.89
CA PRO A 178 -15.18 -2.68 -4.59
C PRO A 178 -16.22 -2.59 -3.47
N PRO A 179 -15.92 -3.06 -2.25
CA PRO A 179 -16.85 -3.01 -1.11
C PRO A 179 -17.16 -1.55 -0.73
N ALA A 180 -18.43 -1.15 -0.81
CA ALA A 180 -18.85 0.24 -0.57
C ALA A 180 -18.57 0.70 0.86
N ASP A 181 -18.71 -0.19 1.85
CA ASP A 181 -18.43 0.10 3.25
C ASP A 181 -16.93 0.38 3.49
N VAL A 182 -16.03 -0.31 2.78
CA VAL A 182 -14.58 -0.06 2.86
C VAL A 182 -14.24 1.30 2.24
N VAL A 183 -14.85 1.62 1.09
CA VAL A 183 -14.67 2.94 0.45
C VAL A 183 -15.14 4.06 1.40
N GLU A 184 -16.31 3.90 2.03
CA GLU A 184 -16.85 4.87 2.98
C GLU A 184 -15.91 5.06 4.18
N LYS A 185 -15.40 3.97 4.77
CA LYS A 185 -14.46 4.01 5.89
C LYS A 185 -13.18 4.74 5.52
N LEU A 186 -12.61 4.44 4.35
CA LEU A 186 -11.41 5.13 3.85
C LEU A 186 -11.65 6.62 3.66
N VAL A 187 -12.74 7.00 3.00
CA VAL A 187 -13.09 8.42 2.79
C VAL A 187 -13.31 9.16 4.11
N LYS A 188 -14.00 8.53 5.05
CA LYS A 188 -14.21 9.09 6.40
C LYS A 188 -12.89 9.29 7.14
N HIS A 189 -11.99 8.30 7.04
CA HIS A 189 -10.66 8.39 7.64
C HIS A 189 -9.85 9.55 7.05
N ILE A 190 -9.78 9.67 5.72
CA ILE A 190 -9.06 10.75 5.04
C ILE A 190 -9.62 12.12 5.45
N LYS A 191 -10.95 12.28 5.45
CA LYS A 191 -11.60 13.54 5.89
C LYS A 191 -11.22 13.91 7.32
N ARG A 192 -11.22 12.94 8.25
CA ARG A 192 -10.83 13.16 9.64
C ARG A 192 -9.37 13.57 9.77
N THR A 193 -8.47 12.91 9.03
CA THR A 193 -7.04 13.22 9.06
C THR A 193 -6.76 14.62 8.52
N LEU A 194 -7.42 15.02 7.43
CA LEU A 194 -7.30 16.37 6.88
C LEU A 194 -7.85 17.44 7.83
N ALA A 195 -9.00 17.18 8.46
CA ALA A 195 -9.59 18.13 9.42
C ALA A 195 -8.68 18.32 10.65
N ASN A 196 -8.04 17.27 11.13
CA ASN A 196 -7.09 17.35 12.24
C ASN A 196 -5.82 18.12 11.85
N ALA A 197 -5.29 17.91 10.65
CA ALA A 197 -4.11 18.62 10.16
C ALA A 197 -4.37 20.13 10.07
N THR A 198 -5.51 20.54 9.48
CA THR A 198 -5.88 21.96 9.40
C THR A 198 -6.14 22.60 10.77
N ALA A 199 -6.70 21.86 11.73
CA ALA A 199 -6.90 22.37 13.08
C ALA A 199 -5.58 22.59 13.82
N THR A 200 -4.56 21.75 13.57
CA THR A 200 -3.24 21.90 14.18
C THR A 200 -2.49 23.11 13.61
N GLU A 201 -2.53 23.32 12.30
CA GLU A 201 -1.92 24.49 11.65
C GLU A 201 -2.52 25.80 12.16
N LEU A 202 -3.84 25.87 12.34
CA LEU A 202 -4.51 27.07 12.88
C LEU A 202 -4.19 27.33 14.36
N ALA A 203 -3.78 26.30 15.13
CA ALA A 203 -3.41 26.45 16.53
C ALA A 203 -1.96 26.91 16.73
N ASP A 204 -1.08 26.64 15.76
CA ASP A 204 0.33 27.06 15.82
C ASP A 204 0.54 28.51 15.36
N ASP A 205 -0.41 29.08 14.61
CA ASP A 205 -0.36 30.47 14.12
C ASP A 205 -1.00 31.50 15.09
N GLY A 206 -1.47 31.11 16.25
CA GLY A 206 -2.13 31.96 17.26
C GLY A 206 -1.28 32.15 18.51
#